data_aaeba34cdee46eef73c5cb11da4f0591
#
_entry.id   aaeba34cdee46eef73c5cb11da4f0591
#
_cell.length_a   1.000
_cell.length_b   1.000
_cell.length_c   1.000
_cell.angle_alpha   90.00
_cell.angle_beta   90.00
_cell.angle_gamma   90.00
#
_symmetry.space_group_name_H-M   'P 1'
#
loop_
_entity.id
_entity.type
_entity.pdbx_description
1 polymer ?
#
loop_
_entity_poly.entity_id
_entity_poly.type
_entity_poly.pdbx_seq_one_letter_code
_entity_poly.pdbx_strand_id
1 'polypeptide(L)'
;MSRENNSRFAILATLVAFLLVGGISLILWAVTGRLDSAERIPSQSTNVATGNRLPESIRSKVSAGEQVLFPEASEDKTEAVEAIAQGNYANAVTVFNSALEDNPNDPESFIYRSNARIADEEAVTIAVVAPANGNTDIGLEILRGAAQAQSTINRNGGIDGMPLRLVIVDDRNEPEVATAIAQTLVEDNSVVGVVGHYSSDVTLATVPIYEEGELVAITPVSTAVELSGISPYLYRTVPSDSFAAAALAAYAIFYEEDLNVAVYFDAQDELSASLKEEFISFVDAWGGTIVEQYDLSRANFDPRVQREAQQNGAQALMIAASSNTLESAADVINYNKRRLPILGGDELYNRNILEATGPDSLALTVAVPWHLLARGVDEGFVTASRQTWEGDVSWRTATTYDAVITMAAALDEAPTREGLKQALDSSDFTVESATGPVNFLPSGDRRQVDRLVQVQPGRRSGVGYDFVPFVVDGESEE
;
A
#
# COMPACT_ATOMS: atom_id res chain seq x y z
N MET A 1 -36.41 -4.43 -15.66
CA MET A 1 -36.01 -4.01 -14.30
C MET A 1 -34.51 -3.82 -14.18
N SER A 2 -33.64 -4.52 -14.93
CA SER A 2 -32.16 -4.40 -14.84
C SER A 2 -31.55 -3.06 -15.28
N ARG A 3 -32.09 -2.40 -16.31
CA ARG A 3 -31.49 -1.15 -16.86
C ARG A 3 -31.61 0.08 -15.97
N GLU A 4 -32.63 0.16 -15.13
CA GLU A 4 -32.85 1.30 -14.24
C GLU A 4 -31.95 1.25 -12.99
N ASN A 5 -31.61 0.06 -12.52
CA ASN A 5 -30.70 -0.14 -11.39
C ASN A 5 -29.24 0.13 -11.77
N ASN A 6 -28.80 -0.25 -12.97
CA ASN A 6 -27.44 -0.03 -13.45
C ASN A 6 -27.10 1.46 -13.61
N SER A 7 -28.05 2.26 -14.10
CA SER A 7 -27.84 3.73 -14.18
C SER A 7 -27.84 4.40 -12.80
N ARG A 8 -28.59 3.85 -11.85
CA ARG A 8 -28.59 4.33 -10.46
C ARG A 8 -27.29 4.00 -9.73
N PHE A 9 -26.69 2.81 -9.99
CA PHE A 9 -25.41 2.43 -9.42
C PHE A 9 -24.26 3.33 -9.92
N ALA A 10 -24.15 3.55 -11.23
CA ALA A 10 -23.12 4.41 -11.81
C ALA A 10 -23.25 5.88 -11.35
N ILE A 11 -24.47 6.41 -11.30
CA ILE A 11 -24.75 7.77 -10.81
C ILE A 11 -24.48 7.87 -9.32
N LEU A 12 -24.79 6.84 -8.54
CA LEU A 12 -24.60 6.83 -7.09
C LEU A 12 -23.13 6.67 -6.71
N ALA A 13 -22.39 5.83 -7.39
CA ALA A 13 -20.93 5.70 -7.18
C ALA A 13 -20.21 7.04 -7.47
N THR A 14 -20.65 7.76 -8.51
CA THR A 14 -20.13 9.09 -8.82
C THR A 14 -20.59 10.15 -7.80
N LEU A 15 -21.83 10.07 -7.32
CA LEU A 15 -22.37 10.97 -6.28
C LEU A 15 -21.75 10.72 -4.90
N VAL A 16 -21.45 9.46 -4.54
CA VAL A 16 -20.74 9.10 -3.30
C VAL A 16 -19.32 9.66 -3.32
N ALA A 17 -18.61 9.59 -4.45
CA ALA A 17 -17.31 10.22 -4.62
C ALA A 17 -17.37 11.75 -4.42
N PHE A 18 -18.44 12.41 -4.91
CA PHE A 18 -18.63 13.86 -4.73
C PHE A 18 -19.05 14.26 -3.30
N LEU A 19 -19.83 13.44 -2.60
CA LEU A 19 -20.28 13.72 -1.22
C LEU A 19 -19.17 13.48 -0.21
N LEU A 20 -18.33 12.44 -0.40
CA LEU A 20 -17.17 12.19 0.45
C LEU A 20 -16.12 13.30 0.34
N VAL A 21 -15.88 13.81 -0.86
CA VAL A 21 -14.97 14.96 -1.08
C VAL A 21 -15.51 16.27 -0.48
N GLY A 22 -16.84 16.46 -0.41
CA GLY A 22 -17.48 17.67 0.14
C GLY A 22 -17.68 17.64 1.66
N GLY A 23 -17.93 16.47 2.24
CA GLY A 23 -18.24 16.31 3.68
C GLY A 23 -17.03 16.47 4.59
N ILE A 24 -15.87 15.96 4.18
CA ILE A 24 -14.62 16.01 4.95
C ILE A 24 -14.11 17.46 5.14
N SER A 25 -14.39 18.35 4.21
CA SER A 25 -13.97 19.76 4.31
C SER A 25 -14.65 20.58 5.42
N LEU A 26 -15.73 20.10 6.01
CA LEU A 26 -16.50 20.84 7.04
C LEU A 26 -16.12 20.49 8.49
N ILE A 27 -15.46 19.36 8.72
CA ILE A 27 -15.08 18.91 10.08
C ILE A 27 -13.72 19.47 10.51
N LEU A 28 -12.82 19.78 9.58
CA LEU A 28 -11.44 20.21 9.84
C LEU A 28 -11.28 21.65 10.39
N TRP A 29 -12.32 22.47 10.41
CA TRP A 29 -12.22 23.87 10.87
C TRP A 29 -12.24 24.07 12.39
N ALA A 30 -12.44 23.03 13.18
CA ALA A 30 -12.71 23.13 14.64
C ALA A 30 -11.51 22.81 15.57
N VAL A 31 -10.36 22.31 15.06
CA VAL A 31 -9.31 21.72 15.92
C VAL A 31 -7.98 22.50 15.96
N THR A 32 -7.77 23.54 15.17
CA THR A 32 -6.49 24.28 15.18
C THR A 32 -6.42 25.35 16.26
N GLY A 33 -5.83 25.03 17.41
CA GLY A 33 -5.50 25.97 18.46
C GLY A 33 -4.48 25.46 19.47
N ARG A 34 -3.23 25.92 19.30
CA ARG A 34 -2.13 26.01 20.27
C ARG A 34 -1.33 24.75 20.64
N LEU A 35 -0.05 24.79 20.31
CA LEU A 35 1.02 24.37 21.24
C LEU A 35 2.30 25.21 20.98
N ASP A 36 2.94 25.67 22.06
CA ASP A 36 4.11 26.54 22.10
C ASP A 36 5.43 25.75 21.99
N SER A 37 6.44 26.47 21.53
CA SER A 37 7.81 26.09 21.20
C SER A 37 8.59 25.43 22.36
N ALA A 38 9.23 24.29 22.12
CA ALA A 38 10.30 23.74 22.94
C ALA A 38 11.68 23.95 22.27
N GLU A 39 12.67 24.32 23.04
CA GLU A 39 14.04 24.59 22.59
C GLU A 39 14.75 23.32 22.10
N ARG A 40 15.35 23.38 20.90
CA ARG A 40 16.11 22.29 20.27
C ARG A 40 17.50 22.10 20.89
N ILE A 41 17.82 20.88 21.29
CA ILE A 41 19.19 20.43 21.57
C ILE A 41 19.82 20.04 20.23
N PRO A 42 21.04 20.49 19.86
CA PRO A 42 21.65 20.09 18.58
C PRO A 42 22.01 18.60 18.59
N SER A 43 21.32 17.77 17.82
CA SER A 43 21.66 16.38 17.56
C SER A 43 22.83 16.27 16.57
N GLN A 44 23.74 15.36 16.81
CA GLN A 44 24.76 14.98 15.82
C GLN A 44 24.08 14.10 14.77
N SER A 45 24.05 14.53 13.51
CA SER A 45 23.49 13.75 12.41
C SER A 45 24.19 12.40 12.28
N THR A 46 23.42 11.34 12.25
CA THR A 46 23.86 9.98 11.90
C THR A 46 23.59 9.77 10.41
N ASN A 47 24.53 9.20 9.67
CA ASN A 47 24.36 8.97 8.23
C ASN A 47 23.88 7.53 8.02
N VAL A 48 22.58 7.37 7.71
CA VAL A 48 21.95 6.06 7.44
C VAL A 48 22.49 5.45 6.14
N ALA A 49 22.81 6.29 5.15
CA ALA A 49 23.33 5.83 3.86
C ALA A 49 24.70 5.13 3.96
N THR A 50 25.45 5.33 5.05
CA THR A 50 26.75 4.69 5.27
C THR A 50 26.76 3.68 6.44
N GLY A 51 25.67 3.53 7.19
CA GLY A 51 25.50 2.54 8.26
C GLY A 51 26.44 2.66 9.49
N ASN A 52 27.49 3.44 9.40
CA ASN A 52 28.65 3.41 10.31
C ASN A 52 28.41 4.01 11.72
N ARG A 53 27.27 4.67 11.98
CA ARG A 53 26.96 5.32 13.27
C ARG A 53 25.66 4.85 13.91
N LEU A 54 24.96 3.90 13.28
CA LEU A 54 23.67 3.39 13.75
C LEU A 54 23.88 2.45 14.96
N PRO A 55 22.93 2.44 15.92
CA PRO A 55 22.85 1.36 16.91
C PRO A 55 22.82 0.00 16.21
N GLU A 56 23.46 -1.02 16.76
CA GLU A 56 23.53 -2.37 16.17
C GLU A 56 22.13 -2.94 15.88
N SER A 57 21.18 -2.66 16.76
CA SER A 57 19.78 -3.08 16.62
C SER A 57 19.07 -2.49 15.40
N ILE A 58 19.50 -1.34 14.91
CA ILE A 58 18.96 -0.67 13.71
C ILE A 58 19.82 -0.97 12.49
N ARG A 59 21.15 -1.03 12.64
CA ARG A 59 22.07 -1.28 11.53
C ARG A 59 21.70 -2.52 10.73
N SER A 60 21.31 -3.62 11.41
CA SER A 60 20.91 -4.86 10.76
C SER A 60 19.56 -4.79 10.01
N LYS A 61 18.89 -3.63 10.03
CA LYS A 61 17.58 -3.41 9.42
C LYS A 61 17.58 -2.35 8.33
N VAL A 62 18.73 -1.75 8.03
CA VAL A 62 18.86 -0.64 7.07
C VAL A 62 20.00 -0.95 6.12
N SER A 63 19.78 -0.83 4.80
CA SER A 63 20.81 -1.11 3.80
C SER A 63 20.61 -0.26 2.54
N ALA A 64 21.72 0.30 2.06
CA ALA A 64 21.80 0.87 0.70
C ALA A 64 22.43 -0.11 -0.30
N GLY A 65 22.76 -1.35 0.15
CA GLY A 65 23.37 -2.43 -0.63
C GLY A 65 24.49 -3.15 0.09
N GLU A 66 24.88 -2.72 1.30
CA GLU A 66 26.00 -3.29 2.05
C GLU A 66 25.62 -4.52 2.88
N GLN A 67 24.35 -4.88 2.92
CA GLN A 67 23.84 -6.11 3.53
C GLN A 67 22.53 -6.57 2.91
N VAL A 68 22.25 -7.86 2.95
CA VAL A 68 20.99 -8.46 2.54
C VAL A 68 19.99 -8.31 3.69
N LEU A 69 18.79 -7.83 3.38
CA LEU A 69 17.69 -7.70 4.36
C LEU A 69 16.61 -8.76 4.14
N PHE A 70 16.31 -9.08 2.88
CA PHE A 70 15.28 -10.05 2.54
C PHE A 70 15.81 -11.48 2.58
N PRO A 71 15.03 -12.47 3.06
CA PRO A 71 15.42 -13.86 3.02
C PRO A 71 15.63 -14.32 1.57
N GLU A 72 16.30 -15.47 1.37
CA GLU A 72 16.58 -16.06 0.06
C GLU A 72 17.66 -15.32 -0.75
N ALA A 73 18.82 -15.09 -0.13
CA ALA A 73 19.97 -14.59 -0.85
C ALA A 73 20.66 -15.71 -1.65
N SER A 74 20.85 -15.51 -2.97
CA SER A 74 21.74 -16.33 -3.78
C SER A 74 23.22 -16.09 -3.40
N GLU A 75 24.11 -16.99 -3.82
CA GLU A 75 25.56 -16.77 -3.65
C GLU A 75 26.01 -15.48 -4.34
N ASP A 76 25.54 -15.23 -5.57
CA ASP A 76 25.85 -14.02 -6.35
C ASP A 76 25.33 -12.75 -5.64
N LYS A 77 24.10 -12.77 -5.10
CA LYS A 77 23.57 -11.64 -4.32
C LYS A 77 24.44 -11.33 -3.10
N THR A 78 24.88 -12.37 -2.38
CA THR A 78 25.74 -12.23 -1.21
C THR A 78 27.11 -11.65 -1.60
N GLU A 79 27.75 -12.18 -2.67
CA GLU A 79 29.03 -11.68 -3.19
C GLU A 79 28.92 -10.21 -3.64
N ALA A 80 27.83 -9.85 -4.32
CA ALA A 80 27.61 -8.47 -4.78
C ALA A 80 27.47 -7.48 -3.62
N VAL A 81 26.74 -7.85 -2.57
CA VAL A 81 26.58 -7.06 -1.33
C VAL A 81 27.93 -6.91 -0.61
N GLU A 82 28.73 -7.97 -0.49
CA GLU A 82 30.08 -7.90 0.06
C GLU A 82 30.98 -6.97 -0.76
N ALA A 83 30.85 -6.96 -2.09
CA ALA A 83 31.58 -6.05 -2.95
C ALA A 83 31.23 -4.59 -2.71
N ILE A 84 29.93 -4.26 -2.49
CA ILE A 84 29.51 -2.90 -2.07
C ILE A 84 30.13 -2.54 -0.72
N ALA A 85 30.06 -3.42 0.27
CA ALA A 85 30.63 -3.20 1.61
C ALA A 85 32.15 -2.94 1.57
N GLN A 86 32.84 -3.43 0.55
CA GLN A 86 34.25 -3.20 0.30
C GLN A 86 34.55 -1.97 -0.61
N GLY A 87 33.51 -1.26 -1.06
CA GLY A 87 33.65 -0.14 -2.01
C GLY A 87 33.94 -0.57 -3.46
N ASN A 88 33.82 -1.85 -3.79
CA ASN A 88 34.05 -2.37 -5.14
C ASN A 88 32.76 -2.36 -5.97
N TYR A 89 32.23 -1.18 -6.23
CA TYR A 89 30.94 -0.98 -6.90
C TYR A 89 30.89 -1.56 -8.31
N ALA A 90 31.99 -1.50 -9.08
CA ALA A 90 32.04 -2.04 -10.44
C ALA A 90 31.87 -3.58 -10.44
N ASN A 91 32.50 -4.28 -9.49
CA ASN A 91 32.30 -5.71 -9.32
C ASN A 91 30.88 -6.02 -8.85
N ALA A 92 30.37 -5.26 -7.87
CA ALA A 92 29.00 -5.43 -7.40
C ALA A 92 27.97 -5.35 -8.54
N VAL A 93 28.06 -4.36 -9.42
CA VAL A 93 27.20 -4.24 -10.60
C VAL A 93 27.27 -5.47 -11.49
N THR A 94 28.48 -6.01 -11.70
CA THR A 94 28.68 -7.20 -12.55
C THR A 94 28.02 -8.43 -11.94
N VAL A 95 28.23 -8.66 -10.64
CA VAL A 95 27.67 -9.83 -9.95
C VAL A 95 26.14 -9.71 -9.77
N PHE A 96 25.61 -8.51 -9.45
CA PHE A 96 24.17 -8.31 -9.47
C PHE A 96 23.51 -8.52 -10.83
N ASN A 97 24.21 -8.25 -11.94
CA ASN A 97 23.66 -8.60 -13.27
C ASN A 97 23.51 -10.12 -13.39
N SER A 98 24.49 -10.92 -12.94
CA SER A 98 24.37 -12.39 -12.91
C SER A 98 23.22 -12.85 -12.01
N ALA A 99 23.13 -12.33 -10.78
CA ALA A 99 22.05 -12.66 -9.86
C ALA A 99 20.66 -12.38 -10.45
N LEU A 100 20.51 -11.27 -11.19
CA LEU A 100 19.24 -10.88 -11.82
C LEU A 100 18.98 -11.57 -13.17
N GLU A 101 19.99 -12.17 -13.82
CA GLU A 101 19.77 -13.09 -14.93
C GLU A 101 19.18 -14.42 -14.43
N ASP A 102 19.60 -14.89 -13.25
CA ASP A 102 19.07 -16.12 -12.62
C ASP A 102 17.71 -15.90 -11.94
N ASN A 103 17.52 -14.75 -11.28
CA ASN A 103 16.26 -14.36 -10.65
C ASN A 103 15.90 -12.89 -10.97
N PRO A 104 15.23 -12.62 -12.08
CA PRO A 104 14.84 -11.27 -12.47
C PRO A 104 13.83 -10.63 -11.50
N ASN A 105 13.14 -11.45 -10.70
CA ASN A 105 12.11 -11.00 -9.75
C ASN A 105 12.67 -10.75 -8.33
N ASP A 106 13.92 -10.27 -8.22
CA ASP A 106 14.55 -9.84 -6.97
C ASP A 106 14.69 -8.30 -6.92
N PRO A 107 13.69 -7.58 -6.36
CA PRO A 107 13.71 -6.12 -6.32
C PRO A 107 14.81 -5.56 -5.39
N GLU A 108 15.22 -6.27 -4.35
CA GLU A 108 16.33 -5.85 -3.49
C GLU A 108 17.65 -5.81 -4.28
N SER A 109 17.99 -6.87 -5.01
CA SER A 109 19.15 -6.89 -5.91
C SER A 109 19.07 -5.81 -7.00
N PHE A 110 17.85 -5.52 -7.48
CA PHE A 110 17.64 -4.49 -8.49
C PHE A 110 17.95 -3.08 -7.95
N ILE A 111 17.49 -2.76 -6.73
CA ILE A 111 17.79 -1.50 -6.03
C ILE A 111 19.29 -1.39 -5.74
N TYR A 112 19.89 -2.42 -5.17
CA TYR A 112 21.31 -2.42 -4.81
C TYR A 112 22.23 -2.29 -6.01
N ARG A 113 21.89 -2.95 -7.13
CA ARG A 113 22.61 -2.73 -8.41
C ARG A 113 22.49 -1.29 -8.88
N SER A 114 21.32 -0.68 -8.76
CA SER A 114 21.11 0.73 -9.11
C SER A 114 21.94 1.64 -8.22
N ASN A 115 21.96 1.40 -6.92
CA ASN A 115 22.78 2.13 -5.96
C ASN A 115 24.29 1.94 -6.22
N ALA A 116 24.72 0.74 -6.56
CA ALA A 116 26.12 0.47 -6.93
C ALA A 116 26.58 1.21 -8.21
N ARG A 117 25.66 1.48 -9.14
CA ARG A 117 25.95 2.31 -10.31
C ARG A 117 26.13 3.79 -9.98
N ILE A 118 25.45 4.28 -8.94
CA ILE A 118 25.61 5.64 -8.39
C ILE A 118 26.96 5.73 -7.66
N ALA A 119 27.39 4.64 -7.02
CA ALA A 119 28.63 4.57 -6.23
C ALA A 119 28.71 5.72 -5.21
N ASP A 120 29.81 6.50 -5.24
CA ASP A 120 30.07 7.63 -4.34
C ASP A 120 29.56 8.98 -4.90
N GLU A 121 28.80 8.99 -6.01
CA GLU A 121 28.24 10.23 -6.55
C GLU A 121 27.22 10.86 -5.59
N GLU A 122 27.13 12.18 -5.61
CA GLU A 122 26.06 12.89 -4.90
C GLU A 122 24.70 12.45 -5.43
N ALA A 123 23.78 12.17 -4.52
CA ALA A 123 22.48 11.59 -4.85
C ALA A 123 21.39 12.10 -3.91
N VAL A 124 20.18 12.21 -4.43
CA VAL A 124 18.97 12.38 -3.60
C VAL A 124 18.66 11.02 -2.96
N THR A 125 18.52 11.00 -1.64
CA THR A 125 18.28 9.74 -0.90
C THR A 125 16.89 9.70 -0.29
N ILE A 126 16.13 8.65 -0.62
CA ILE A 126 14.80 8.35 -0.05
C ILE A 126 14.89 6.99 0.68
N ALA A 127 14.32 6.92 1.88
CA ALA A 127 14.14 5.66 2.58
C ALA A 127 12.86 4.96 2.10
N VAL A 128 12.96 3.65 1.82
CA VAL A 128 11.82 2.79 1.49
C VAL A 128 11.67 1.76 2.60
N VAL A 129 10.58 1.87 3.36
CA VAL A 129 10.29 0.98 4.48
C VAL A 129 9.39 -0.14 4.00
N ALA A 130 9.91 -1.36 4.10
CA ALA A 130 9.22 -2.56 3.63
C ALA A 130 9.54 -3.74 4.56
N PRO A 131 8.54 -4.51 5.03
CA PRO A 131 8.76 -5.63 5.93
C PRO A 131 9.49 -6.77 5.19
N ALA A 132 10.75 -7.00 5.54
CA ALA A 132 11.53 -8.13 5.03
C ALA A 132 11.23 -9.43 5.76
N ASN A 133 10.75 -9.31 7.01
CA ASN A 133 10.40 -10.42 7.87
C ASN A 133 8.93 -10.33 8.31
N GLY A 134 8.26 -11.46 8.41
CA GLY A 134 6.83 -11.53 8.75
C GLY A 134 5.92 -11.41 7.53
N ASN A 135 5.97 -10.30 6.79
CA ASN A 135 5.16 -10.03 5.61
C ASN A 135 6.04 -9.88 4.35
N THR A 136 6.96 -10.81 4.13
CA THR A 136 7.98 -10.76 3.06
C THR A 136 7.40 -10.56 1.67
N ASP A 137 6.33 -11.26 1.30
CA ASP A 137 5.69 -11.13 -0.02
C ASP A 137 5.21 -9.70 -0.28
N ILE A 138 4.63 -9.05 0.73
CA ILE A 138 4.18 -7.66 0.65
C ILE A 138 5.38 -6.71 0.58
N GLY A 139 6.40 -6.96 1.39
CA GLY A 139 7.65 -6.20 1.32
C GLY A 139 8.27 -6.24 -0.08
N LEU A 140 8.27 -7.39 -0.73
CA LEU A 140 8.74 -7.53 -2.12
C LEU A 140 7.86 -6.76 -3.11
N GLU A 141 6.52 -6.71 -2.93
CA GLU A 141 5.64 -5.89 -3.76
C GLU A 141 5.96 -4.39 -3.64
N ILE A 142 6.20 -3.90 -2.41
CA ILE A 142 6.65 -2.53 -2.16
C ILE A 142 7.98 -2.27 -2.85
N LEU A 143 8.96 -3.14 -2.68
CA LEU A 143 10.28 -2.95 -3.29
C LEU A 143 10.23 -3.00 -4.83
N ARG A 144 9.35 -3.79 -5.46
CA ARG A 144 9.17 -3.79 -6.92
C ARG A 144 8.75 -2.42 -7.43
N GLY A 145 7.78 -1.78 -6.77
CA GLY A 145 7.34 -0.44 -7.11
C GLY A 145 8.48 0.58 -6.99
N ALA A 146 9.17 0.57 -5.85
CA ALA A 146 10.29 1.46 -5.58
C ALA A 146 11.46 1.27 -6.56
N ALA A 147 11.85 0.03 -6.84
CA ALA A 147 12.92 -0.32 -7.77
C ALA A 147 12.62 0.15 -9.21
N GLN A 148 11.39 -0.08 -9.66
CA GLN A 148 10.96 0.33 -11.00
C GLN A 148 10.93 1.86 -11.12
N ALA A 149 10.44 2.56 -10.09
CA ALA A 149 10.44 4.03 -10.05
C ALA A 149 11.87 4.59 -10.04
N GLN A 150 12.77 4.07 -9.18
CA GLN A 150 14.19 4.45 -9.15
C GLN A 150 14.83 4.29 -10.53
N SER A 151 14.59 3.15 -11.19
CA SER A 151 15.12 2.91 -12.54
C SER A 151 14.58 3.90 -13.56
N THR A 152 13.29 4.25 -13.48
CA THR A 152 12.67 5.22 -14.38
C THR A 152 13.24 6.62 -14.16
N ILE A 153 13.36 7.08 -12.92
CA ILE A 153 13.90 8.39 -12.55
C ILE A 153 15.36 8.49 -13.01
N ASN A 154 16.20 7.53 -12.66
CA ASN A 154 17.64 7.57 -12.97
C ASN A 154 17.92 7.48 -14.48
N ARG A 155 17.10 6.75 -15.26
CA ARG A 155 17.21 6.74 -16.73
C ARG A 155 16.79 8.05 -17.38
N ASN A 156 15.92 8.82 -16.73
CA ASN A 156 15.41 10.10 -17.23
C ASN A 156 16.26 11.32 -16.76
N GLY A 157 17.40 11.08 -16.11
CA GLY A 157 18.32 12.14 -15.71
C GLY A 157 18.33 12.46 -14.21
N GLY A 158 17.56 11.73 -13.42
CA GLY A 158 17.51 11.93 -11.96
C GLY A 158 16.54 13.02 -11.52
N ILE A 159 16.75 13.55 -10.32
CA ILE A 159 16.02 14.63 -9.67
C ILE A 159 16.94 15.86 -9.68
N ASP A 160 16.58 16.93 -10.36
CA ASP A 160 17.44 18.10 -10.57
C ASP A 160 18.87 17.70 -11.05
N GLY A 161 18.94 16.70 -11.93
CA GLY A 161 20.21 16.17 -12.47
C GLY A 161 20.98 15.23 -11.53
N MET A 162 20.53 15.00 -10.32
CA MET A 162 21.14 14.06 -9.36
C MET A 162 20.44 12.70 -9.40
N PRO A 163 21.17 11.58 -9.33
CA PRO A 163 20.55 10.26 -9.27
C PRO A 163 19.78 10.05 -7.96
N LEU A 164 18.72 9.25 -8.03
CA LEU A 164 17.97 8.79 -6.86
C LEU A 164 18.65 7.54 -6.28
N ARG A 165 19.01 7.60 -5.01
CA ARG A 165 19.44 6.45 -4.19
C ARG A 165 18.31 6.04 -3.26
N LEU A 166 18.03 4.74 -3.17
CA LEU A 166 17.08 4.19 -2.23
C LEU A 166 17.80 3.48 -1.08
N VAL A 167 17.39 3.77 0.14
CA VAL A 167 17.78 3.01 1.34
C VAL A 167 16.62 2.12 1.73
N ILE A 168 16.83 0.80 1.72
CA ILE A 168 15.82 -0.17 2.16
C ILE A 168 15.86 -0.28 3.67
N VAL A 169 14.68 -0.33 4.28
CA VAL A 169 14.50 -0.40 5.73
C VAL A 169 13.50 -1.49 6.09
N ASP A 170 13.89 -2.43 6.94
CA ASP A 170 13.03 -3.50 7.47
C ASP A 170 12.48 -3.09 8.85
N ASP A 171 11.24 -2.66 8.90
CA ASP A 171 10.52 -2.36 10.15
C ASP A 171 9.84 -3.59 10.76
N ARG A 172 9.91 -4.74 10.07
CA ARG A 172 9.26 -6.01 10.43
C ARG A 172 7.75 -5.93 10.59
N ASN A 173 7.17 -4.81 10.22
CA ASN A 173 5.78 -4.49 10.54
C ASN A 173 5.51 -4.50 12.06
N GLU A 174 6.49 -4.07 12.87
CA GLU A 174 6.41 -4.01 14.33
C GLU A 174 6.49 -2.53 14.78
N PRO A 175 5.46 -1.96 15.47
CA PRO A 175 5.44 -0.54 15.86
C PRO A 175 6.65 -0.08 16.66
N GLU A 176 7.15 -0.90 17.59
CA GLU A 176 8.33 -0.58 18.40
C GLU A 176 9.62 -0.51 17.57
N VAL A 177 9.75 -1.39 16.57
CA VAL A 177 10.89 -1.39 15.65
C VAL A 177 10.80 -0.18 14.73
N ALA A 178 9.64 0.07 14.16
CA ALA A 178 9.38 1.18 13.24
C ALA A 178 9.60 2.55 13.89
N THR A 179 9.17 2.75 15.14
CA THR A 179 9.41 4.00 15.88
C THR A 179 10.90 4.26 16.12
N ALA A 180 11.68 3.23 16.49
CA ALA A 180 13.13 3.37 16.63
C ALA A 180 13.84 3.70 15.30
N ILE A 181 13.34 3.12 14.20
CA ILE A 181 13.81 3.41 12.84
C ILE A 181 13.44 4.85 12.45
N ALA A 182 12.19 5.27 12.66
CA ALA A 182 11.72 6.61 12.34
C ALA A 182 12.57 7.70 13.03
N GLN A 183 12.91 7.52 14.30
CA GLN A 183 13.83 8.40 15.03
C GLN A 183 15.19 8.51 14.33
N THR A 184 15.72 7.36 13.88
CA THR A 184 17.01 7.31 13.18
C THR A 184 16.94 8.03 11.82
N LEU A 185 15.86 7.84 11.06
CA LEU A 185 15.65 8.49 9.75
C LEU A 185 15.50 10.01 9.89
N VAL A 186 14.83 10.47 10.94
CA VAL A 186 14.69 11.89 11.25
C VAL A 186 16.06 12.54 11.55
N GLU A 187 16.91 11.85 12.31
CA GLU A 187 18.26 12.31 12.65
C GLU A 187 19.23 12.34 11.46
N ASP A 188 18.97 11.57 10.40
CA ASP A 188 19.80 11.53 9.20
C ASP A 188 19.37 12.58 8.16
N ASN A 189 20.12 13.68 8.10
CA ASN A 189 19.85 14.75 7.13
C ASN A 189 20.07 14.36 5.67
N SER A 190 20.68 13.23 5.37
CA SER A 190 20.83 12.74 4.00
C SER A 190 19.52 12.14 3.44
N VAL A 191 18.62 11.70 4.30
CA VAL A 191 17.30 11.19 3.92
C VAL A 191 16.32 12.35 3.80
N VAL A 192 15.80 12.58 2.60
CA VAL A 192 14.90 13.72 2.33
C VAL A 192 13.42 13.37 2.43
N GLY A 193 13.07 12.07 2.39
CA GLY A 193 11.70 11.59 2.51
C GLY A 193 11.64 10.09 2.76
N VAL A 194 10.48 9.62 3.19
CA VAL A 194 10.19 8.21 3.51
C VAL A 194 9.03 7.72 2.65
N VAL A 195 9.18 6.57 2.01
CA VAL A 195 8.10 5.80 1.39
C VAL A 195 7.80 4.59 2.28
N GLY A 196 6.65 4.52 2.86
CA GLY A 196 6.23 3.53 3.87
C GLY A 196 5.30 4.20 4.88
N HIS A 197 4.81 3.48 5.85
CA HIS A 197 4.99 2.06 6.19
C HIS A 197 3.94 1.18 5.51
N TYR A 198 3.98 -0.13 5.80
CA TYR A 198 3.01 -1.07 5.26
C TYR A 198 1.67 -1.01 6.01
N SER A 199 1.65 -1.34 7.31
CA SER A 199 0.39 -1.37 8.05
C SER A 199 0.00 -0.01 8.63
N SER A 200 -1.30 0.17 8.84
CA SER A 200 -1.86 1.38 9.42
C SER A 200 -1.40 1.59 10.86
N ASP A 201 -1.32 0.51 11.67
CA ASP A 201 -0.82 0.55 13.05
C ASP A 201 0.62 1.10 13.13
N VAL A 202 1.49 0.60 12.25
CA VAL A 202 2.89 1.04 12.19
C VAL A 202 2.99 2.48 11.70
N THR A 203 2.18 2.86 10.71
CA THR A 203 2.13 4.22 10.22
C THR A 203 1.67 5.18 11.32
N LEU A 204 0.58 4.87 12.04
CA LEU A 204 0.08 5.67 13.18
C LEU A 204 1.14 5.84 14.25
N ALA A 205 1.91 4.79 14.57
CA ALA A 205 2.95 4.84 15.59
C ALA A 205 4.14 5.75 15.19
N THR A 206 4.44 5.89 13.89
CA THR A 206 5.62 6.62 13.40
C THR A 206 5.32 8.07 13.03
N VAL A 207 4.08 8.41 12.68
CA VAL A 207 3.67 9.76 12.25
C VAL A 207 4.10 10.87 13.21
N PRO A 208 3.93 10.76 14.55
CA PRO A 208 4.35 11.83 15.46
C PRO A 208 5.87 12.12 15.41
N ILE A 209 6.67 11.10 15.11
CA ILE A 209 8.14 11.22 15.03
C ILE A 209 8.51 11.94 13.72
N TYR A 210 7.87 11.58 12.61
CA TYR A 210 8.09 12.26 11.33
C TYR A 210 7.65 13.73 11.36
N GLU A 211 6.52 14.03 12.03
CA GLU A 211 6.05 15.40 12.22
C GLU A 211 7.03 16.24 13.05
N GLU A 212 7.49 15.72 14.20
CA GLU A 212 8.48 16.40 15.04
C GLU A 212 9.80 16.63 14.29
N GLY A 213 10.20 15.67 13.43
CA GLY A 213 11.42 15.75 12.63
C GLY A 213 11.28 16.49 11.30
N GLU A 214 10.11 17.03 10.97
CA GLU A 214 9.83 17.71 9.70
C GLU A 214 10.22 16.83 8.49
N LEU A 215 9.99 15.51 8.58
CA LEU A 215 10.31 14.53 7.54
C LEU A 215 9.02 14.01 6.91
N VAL A 216 8.83 14.28 5.63
CA VAL A 216 7.66 13.79 4.87
C VAL A 216 7.70 12.27 4.74
N ALA A 217 6.57 11.64 5.05
CA ALA A 217 6.30 10.24 4.75
C ALA A 217 5.14 10.14 3.74
N ILE A 218 5.32 9.31 2.70
CA ILE A 218 4.23 8.91 1.80
C ILE A 218 4.00 7.41 1.99
N THR A 219 2.85 7.04 2.59
CA THR A 219 2.49 5.62 2.65
C THR A 219 1.77 5.19 1.36
N PRO A 220 2.25 4.10 0.72
CA PRO A 220 1.63 3.56 -0.47
C PRO A 220 0.58 2.48 -0.19
N VAL A 221 0.41 2.05 1.08
CA VAL A 221 -0.35 0.85 1.42
C VAL A 221 -1.32 1.05 2.58
N SER A 222 -1.01 1.91 3.56
CA SER A 222 -1.85 2.12 4.76
C SER A 222 -3.13 2.88 4.42
N THR A 223 -4.29 2.27 4.67
CA THR A 223 -5.61 2.76 4.21
C THR A 223 -6.54 3.26 5.31
N ALA A 224 -6.25 2.99 6.59
CA ALA A 224 -7.12 3.36 7.72
C ALA A 224 -7.52 4.85 7.69
N VAL A 225 -8.78 5.12 8.03
CA VAL A 225 -9.33 6.49 7.99
C VAL A 225 -8.72 7.40 9.04
N GLU A 226 -8.21 6.84 10.14
CA GLU A 226 -7.51 7.55 11.23
C GLU A 226 -6.26 8.27 10.75
N LEU A 227 -5.68 7.84 9.63
CA LEU A 227 -4.53 8.50 9.00
C LEU A 227 -4.90 9.81 8.29
N SER A 228 -6.19 10.04 7.98
CA SER A 228 -6.65 11.23 7.26
C SER A 228 -6.47 12.49 8.09
N GLY A 229 -5.53 13.35 7.67
CA GLY A 229 -5.30 14.66 8.32
C GLY A 229 -4.65 14.58 9.70
N ILE A 230 -4.10 13.43 10.10
CA ILE A 230 -3.45 13.25 11.40
C ILE A 230 -2.18 14.08 11.53
N SER A 231 -1.47 14.32 10.41
CA SER A 231 -0.24 15.11 10.36
C SER A 231 -0.08 15.79 8.98
N PRO A 232 0.44 17.02 8.95
CA PRO A 232 0.80 17.67 7.71
C PRO A 232 2.01 17.05 7.01
N TYR A 233 2.73 16.13 7.64
CA TYR A 233 3.89 15.43 7.09
C TYR A 233 3.57 14.02 6.59
N LEU A 234 2.30 13.59 6.67
CA LEU A 234 1.84 12.31 6.14
C LEU A 234 1.00 12.52 4.87
N TYR A 235 1.37 11.83 3.81
CA TYR A 235 0.61 11.71 2.56
C TYR A 235 0.39 10.24 2.25
N ARG A 236 -0.60 9.93 1.39
CA ARG A 236 -0.78 8.56 0.91
C ARG A 236 -1.18 8.50 -0.56
N THR A 237 -0.53 7.59 -1.29
CA THR A 237 -0.85 7.30 -2.70
C THR A 237 -1.91 6.22 -2.85
N VAL A 238 -2.36 5.64 -1.76
CA VAL A 238 -3.48 4.72 -1.66
C VAL A 238 -4.73 5.46 -1.17
N PRO A 239 -5.95 5.14 -1.66
CA PRO A 239 -7.18 5.71 -1.12
C PRO A 239 -7.45 5.24 0.32
N SER A 240 -8.31 5.97 1.02
CA SER A 240 -8.77 5.62 2.36
C SER A 240 -9.77 4.47 2.32
N ASP A 241 -9.87 3.68 3.41
CA ASP A 241 -10.87 2.62 3.60
C ASP A 241 -12.30 3.10 3.39
N SER A 242 -12.57 4.37 3.60
CA SER A 242 -13.89 4.94 3.34
C SER A 242 -14.35 4.76 1.88
N PHE A 243 -13.40 4.81 0.91
CA PHE A 243 -13.73 4.57 -0.51
C PHE A 243 -13.98 3.08 -0.78
N ALA A 244 -13.17 2.19 -0.22
CA ALA A 244 -13.36 0.74 -0.32
C ALA A 244 -14.70 0.33 0.30
N ALA A 245 -14.97 0.78 1.50
CA ALA A 245 -16.21 0.53 2.24
C ALA A 245 -17.45 1.02 1.48
N ALA A 246 -17.41 2.24 0.94
CA ALA A 246 -18.49 2.79 0.13
C ALA A 246 -18.73 1.96 -1.13
N ALA A 247 -17.68 1.53 -1.83
CA ALA A 247 -17.80 0.70 -3.03
C ALA A 247 -18.41 -0.67 -2.72
N LEU A 248 -17.96 -1.33 -1.65
CA LEU A 248 -18.47 -2.63 -1.20
C LEU A 248 -19.92 -2.54 -0.73
N ALA A 249 -20.26 -1.54 0.07
CA ALA A 249 -21.64 -1.34 0.54
C ALA A 249 -22.59 -1.00 -0.62
N ALA A 250 -22.14 -0.17 -1.57
CA ALA A 250 -22.93 0.12 -2.77
C ALA A 250 -23.16 -1.14 -3.63
N TYR A 251 -22.15 -1.98 -3.77
CA TYR A 251 -22.28 -3.25 -4.48
C TYR A 251 -23.30 -4.16 -3.79
N ALA A 252 -23.19 -4.37 -2.46
CA ALA A 252 -24.12 -5.20 -1.71
C ALA A 252 -25.57 -4.72 -1.85
N ILE A 253 -25.83 -3.44 -1.60
CA ILE A 253 -27.19 -2.91 -1.46
C ILE A 253 -27.85 -2.62 -2.81
N PHE A 254 -27.09 -2.06 -3.75
CA PHE A 254 -27.68 -1.57 -5.01
C PHE A 254 -27.51 -2.52 -6.19
N TYR A 255 -26.54 -3.41 -6.15
CA TYR A 255 -26.29 -4.38 -7.22
C TYR A 255 -26.81 -5.78 -6.87
N GLU A 256 -26.43 -6.31 -5.72
CA GLU A 256 -26.90 -7.63 -5.24
C GLU A 256 -28.26 -7.56 -4.56
N GLU A 257 -28.73 -6.35 -4.17
CA GLU A 257 -29.99 -6.13 -3.41
C GLU A 257 -29.98 -6.83 -2.05
N ASP A 258 -28.77 -7.01 -1.45
CA ASP A 258 -28.57 -7.68 -0.16
C ASP A 258 -28.64 -6.66 0.98
N LEU A 259 -29.74 -6.66 1.70
CA LEU A 259 -29.98 -5.71 2.79
C LEU A 259 -29.42 -6.17 4.15
N ASN A 260 -29.12 -7.46 4.30
CA ASN A 260 -28.65 -8.04 5.55
C ASN A 260 -27.25 -8.63 5.40
N VAL A 261 -26.27 -8.07 6.08
CA VAL A 261 -24.86 -8.46 5.96
C VAL A 261 -24.32 -8.95 7.30
N ALA A 262 -23.55 -10.04 7.30
CA ALA A 262 -22.74 -10.46 8.44
C ALA A 262 -21.29 -10.03 8.19
N VAL A 263 -20.64 -9.44 9.21
CA VAL A 263 -19.29 -8.88 9.10
C VAL A 263 -18.29 -9.73 9.89
N TYR A 264 -17.16 -10.03 9.26
CA TYR A 264 -16.01 -10.72 9.85
C TYR A 264 -14.83 -9.76 9.86
N PHE A 265 -14.14 -9.61 10.97
CA PHE A 265 -13.09 -8.62 11.14
C PHE A 265 -12.01 -9.08 12.13
N ASP A 266 -10.87 -8.43 12.14
CA ASP A 266 -9.82 -8.57 13.15
C ASP A 266 -9.94 -7.42 14.16
N ALA A 267 -10.25 -7.75 15.40
CA ALA A 267 -10.43 -6.74 16.46
C ALA A 267 -9.09 -6.16 16.98
N GLN A 268 -7.96 -6.66 16.52
CA GLN A 268 -6.62 -6.25 16.96
C GLN A 268 -5.83 -5.50 15.88
N ASP A 269 -6.48 -5.21 14.74
CA ASP A 269 -5.84 -4.60 13.58
C ASP A 269 -6.60 -3.36 13.12
N GLU A 270 -5.91 -2.24 12.97
CA GLU A 270 -6.50 -0.92 12.69
C GLU A 270 -7.14 -0.85 11.30
N LEU A 271 -6.49 -1.41 10.28
CA LEU A 271 -7.04 -1.47 8.93
C LEU A 271 -8.38 -2.23 8.92
N SER A 272 -8.40 -3.39 9.58
CA SER A 272 -9.60 -4.22 9.68
C SER A 272 -10.73 -3.51 10.42
N ALA A 273 -10.42 -2.85 11.53
CA ALA A 273 -11.39 -2.08 12.32
C ALA A 273 -11.95 -0.90 11.51
N SER A 274 -11.07 -0.13 10.87
CA SER A 274 -11.38 1.01 10.02
C SER A 274 -12.34 0.62 8.88
N LEU A 275 -11.96 -0.37 8.07
CA LEU A 275 -12.78 -0.84 6.96
C LEU A 275 -14.16 -1.36 7.42
N LYS A 276 -14.20 -2.10 8.53
CA LYS A 276 -15.44 -2.59 9.13
C LYS A 276 -16.36 -1.44 9.53
N GLU A 277 -15.86 -0.44 10.24
CA GLU A 277 -16.66 0.65 10.77
C GLU A 277 -17.23 1.53 9.66
N GLU A 278 -16.42 1.86 8.67
CA GLU A 278 -16.85 2.58 7.49
C GLU A 278 -17.92 1.78 6.70
N PHE A 279 -17.70 0.48 6.50
CA PHE A 279 -18.68 -0.37 5.81
C PHE A 279 -20.02 -0.42 6.53
N ILE A 280 -20.02 -0.59 7.85
CA ILE A 280 -21.25 -0.57 8.69
C ILE A 280 -21.96 0.77 8.55
N SER A 281 -21.21 1.88 8.60
CA SER A 281 -21.75 3.23 8.46
C SER A 281 -22.49 3.43 7.13
N PHE A 282 -21.91 2.97 6.00
CA PHE A 282 -22.54 3.06 4.69
C PHE A 282 -23.74 2.13 4.55
N VAL A 283 -23.65 0.89 5.06
CA VAL A 283 -24.78 -0.06 5.06
C VAL A 283 -25.99 0.53 5.79
N ASP A 284 -25.77 1.04 6.99
CA ASP A 284 -26.83 1.64 7.80
C ASP A 284 -27.43 2.89 7.12
N ALA A 285 -26.56 3.77 6.57
CA ALA A 285 -27.00 4.98 5.88
C ALA A 285 -27.84 4.70 4.63
N TRP A 286 -27.63 3.56 3.96
CA TRP A 286 -28.35 3.18 2.74
C TRP A 286 -29.46 2.18 2.96
N GLY A 287 -29.80 1.89 4.23
CA GLY A 287 -30.99 1.12 4.64
C GLY A 287 -30.76 -0.39 4.68
N GLY A 288 -29.50 -0.84 4.69
CA GLY A 288 -29.12 -2.21 4.99
C GLY A 288 -29.09 -2.47 6.50
N THR A 289 -28.72 -3.68 6.89
CA THR A 289 -28.64 -4.11 8.29
C THR A 289 -27.45 -5.02 8.51
N ILE A 290 -26.65 -4.75 9.53
CA ILE A 290 -25.64 -5.69 10.00
C ILE A 290 -26.29 -6.66 10.99
N VAL A 291 -26.42 -7.92 10.59
CA VAL A 291 -27.13 -8.93 11.39
C VAL A 291 -26.22 -9.60 12.41
N GLU A 292 -24.93 -9.72 12.13
CA GLU A 292 -23.94 -10.32 13.02
C GLU A 292 -22.54 -9.76 12.76
N GLN A 293 -21.68 -9.81 13.80
CA GLN A 293 -20.26 -9.44 13.71
C GLN A 293 -19.40 -10.51 14.39
N TYR A 294 -18.36 -10.98 13.70
CA TYR A 294 -17.47 -12.05 14.18
C TYR A 294 -16.01 -11.63 14.09
N ASP A 295 -15.30 -11.81 15.19
CA ASP A 295 -13.88 -11.50 15.31
C ASP A 295 -13.02 -12.69 14.89
N LEU A 296 -12.28 -12.52 13.78
CA LEU A 296 -11.39 -13.53 13.17
C LEU A 296 -10.13 -13.78 14.00
N SER A 297 -9.71 -12.83 14.84
CA SER A 297 -8.48 -12.91 15.64
C SER A 297 -8.61 -13.81 16.89
N ARG A 298 -9.82 -14.25 17.19
CA ARG A 298 -10.04 -15.13 18.34
C ARG A 298 -9.34 -16.47 18.15
N ALA A 299 -8.58 -16.89 19.16
CA ALA A 299 -7.81 -18.14 19.14
C ALA A 299 -8.64 -19.41 18.84
N ASN A 300 -9.94 -19.39 19.04
CA ASN A 300 -10.88 -20.49 18.77
C ASN A 300 -11.95 -20.07 17.75
N PHE A 301 -11.59 -19.23 16.79
CA PHE A 301 -12.52 -18.86 15.74
C PHE A 301 -13.01 -20.11 15.00
N ASP A 302 -14.32 -20.20 14.78
CA ASP A 302 -14.96 -21.34 14.11
C ASP A 302 -15.85 -20.81 12.97
N PRO A 303 -15.52 -21.07 11.71
CA PRO A 303 -16.29 -20.57 10.57
C PRO A 303 -17.75 -21.04 10.56
N ARG A 304 -18.11 -22.06 11.39
CA ARG A 304 -19.49 -22.54 11.54
C ARG A 304 -20.44 -21.51 12.16
N VAL A 305 -19.94 -20.42 12.77
CA VAL A 305 -20.75 -19.26 13.22
C VAL A 305 -21.57 -18.65 12.07
N GLN A 306 -21.15 -18.85 10.83
CA GLN A 306 -21.91 -18.45 9.65
C GLN A 306 -23.32 -19.07 9.59
N ARG A 307 -23.57 -20.22 10.22
CA ARG A 307 -24.93 -20.77 10.31
C ARG A 307 -25.85 -19.90 11.13
N GLU A 308 -25.34 -19.30 12.19
CA GLU A 308 -26.08 -18.36 13.02
C GLU A 308 -26.39 -17.09 12.22
N ALA A 309 -25.39 -16.53 11.51
CA ALA A 309 -25.62 -15.41 10.61
C ALA A 309 -26.71 -15.69 9.57
N GLN A 310 -26.69 -16.87 8.93
CA GLN A 310 -27.73 -17.27 7.98
C GLN A 310 -29.11 -17.43 8.64
N GLN A 311 -29.17 -17.98 9.85
CA GLN A 311 -30.45 -18.09 10.61
C GLN A 311 -30.98 -16.70 10.97
N ASN A 312 -30.12 -15.74 11.22
CA ASN A 312 -30.45 -14.34 11.50
C ASN A 312 -30.70 -13.52 10.24
N GLY A 313 -30.69 -14.18 9.07
CA GLY A 313 -31.13 -13.61 7.80
C GLY A 313 -30.01 -12.95 6.98
N ALA A 314 -28.74 -13.28 7.24
CA ALA A 314 -27.64 -12.79 6.41
C ALA A 314 -27.82 -13.23 4.94
N GLN A 315 -27.70 -12.26 4.03
CA GLN A 315 -27.79 -12.41 2.58
C GLN A 315 -26.39 -12.31 1.93
N ALA A 316 -25.48 -11.54 2.55
CA ALA A 316 -24.10 -11.42 2.15
C ALA A 316 -23.14 -11.51 3.35
N LEU A 317 -21.87 -11.78 3.09
CA LEU A 317 -20.78 -11.74 4.07
C LEU A 317 -19.83 -10.60 3.69
N MET A 318 -19.35 -9.83 4.67
CA MET A 318 -18.26 -8.89 4.50
C MET A 318 -17.08 -9.36 5.34
N ILE A 319 -15.90 -9.44 4.75
CA ILE A 319 -14.67 -9.88 5.41
C ILE A 319 -13.64 -8.74 5.35
N ALA A 320 -13.44 -8.06 6.47
CA ALA A 320 -12.35 -7.14 6.70
C ALA A 320 -11.22 -7.91 7.40
N ALA A 321 -10.43 -8.65 6.65
CA ALA A 321 -9.29 -9.38 7.19
C ALA A 321 -8.07 -8.47 7.34
N SER A 322 -7.21 -8.80 8.30
CA SER A 322 -5.81 -8.35 8.36
C SER A 322 -4.88 -9.40 7.75
N SER A 323 -3.62 -9.06 7.57
CA SER A 323 -2.58 -10.04 7.17
C SER A 323 -2.46 -11.22 8.17
N ASN A 324 -2.78 -10.99 9.45
CA ASN A 324 -2.72 -12.00 10.51
C ASN A 324 -3.93 -12.94 10.51
N THR A 325 -5.03 -12.57 9.88
CA THR A 325 -6.30 -13.33 9.90
C THR A 325 -6.68 -13.90 8.54
N LEU A 326 -5.78 -13.89 7.55
CA LEU A 326 -6.03 -14.44 6.20
C LEU A 326 -6.41 -15.93 6.22
N GLU A 327 -5.83 -16.74 7.13
CA GLU A 327 -6.20 -18.16 7.27
C GLU A 327 -7.64 -18.30 7.75
N SER A 328 -8.04 -17.56 8.79
CA SER A 328 -9.42 -17.53 9.28
C SER A 328 -10.40 -17.05 8.20
N ALA A 329 -10.01 -16.05 7.41
CA ALA A 329 -10.81 -15.56 6.29
C ALA A 329 -10.99 -16.64 5.21
N ALA A 330 -9.93 -17.38 4.87
CA ALA A 330 -10.00 -18.52 3.95
C ALA A 330 -10.95 -19.62 4.47
N ASP A 331 -10.95 -19.87 5.77
CA ASP A 331 -11.87 -20.81 6.42
C ASP A 331 -13.34 -20.37 6.27
N VAL A 332 -13.62 -19.07 6.41
CA VAL A 332 -14.98 -18.51 6.18
C VAL A 332 -15.40 -18.72 4.72
N ILE A 333 -14.53 -18.41 3.76
CA ILE A 333 -14.79 -18.57 2.33
C ILE A 333 -15.07 -20.06 2.00
N ASN A 334 -14.21 -20.96 2.47
CA ASN A 334 -14.35 -22.40 2.28
C ASN A 334 -15.62 -22.96 2.93
N TYR A 335 -15.98 -22.46 4.12
CA TYR A 335 -17.22 -22.88 4.77
C TYR A 335 -18.47 -22.35 4.07
N ASN A 336 -18.40 -21.17 3.47
CA ASN A 336 -19.48 -20.57 2.70
C ASN A 336 -19.88 -21.41 1.49
N LYS A 337 -18.93 -22.03 0.78
CA LYS A 337 -19.20 -22.86 -0.41
C LYS A 337 -20.08 -22.14 -1.43
N ARG A 338 -19.84 -20.87 -1.63
CA ARG A 338 -20.57 -20.00 -2.57
C ARG A 338 -22.08 -19.89 -2.32
N ARG A 339 -22.51 -20.05 -1.07
CA ARG A 339 -23.94 -19.93 -0.72
C ARG A 339 -24.40 -18.49 -0.66
N LEU A 340 -23.52 -17.61 -0.20
CA LEU A 340 -23.73 -16.17 -0.11
C LEU A 340 -22.61 -15.46 -0.88
N PRO A 341 -22.87 -14.28 -1.48
CA PRO A 341 -21.81 -13.42 -1.97
C PRO A 341 -20.91 -12.99 -0.79
N ILE A 342 -19.62 -12.85 -1.09
CA ILE A 342 -18.61 -12.42 -0.12
C ILE A 342 -17.98 -11.12 -0.62
N LEU A 343 -17.99 -10.11 0.22
CA LEU A 343 -17.34 -8.83 0.02
C LEU A 343 -16.05 -8.81 0.82
N GLY A 344 -15.00 -8.22 0.29
CA GLY A 344 -13.73 -8.19 1.00
C GLY A 344 -12.91 -6.93 0.78
N GLY A 345 -12.10 -6.59 1.78
CA GLY A 345 -11.06 -5.59 1.66
C GLY A 345 -9.87 -6.08 0.83
N ASP A 346 -8.93 -5.18 0.60
CA ASP A 346 -7.77 -5.35 -0.27
C ASP A 346 -6.74 -6.40 0.23
N GLU A 347 -6.76 -6.75 1.51
CA GLU A 347 -5.96 -7.87 2.03
C GLU A 347 -6.39 -9.22 1.44
N LEU A 348 -7.67 -9.38 1.06
CA LEU A 348 -8.15 -10.58 0.37
C LEU A 348 -7.73 -10.63 -1.11
N TYR A 349 -7.21 -9.54 -1.67
CA TYR A 349 -6.55 -9.53 -2.98
C TYR A 349 -5.17 -10.18 -2.88
N ASN A 350 -5.17 -11.49 -2.67
CA ASN A 350 -3.99 -12.26 -2.35
C ASN A 350 -4.02 -13.62 -3.08
N ARG A 351 -2.88 -13.99 -3.71
CA ARG A 351 -2.74 -15.28 -4.39
C ARG A 351 -2.97 -16.46 -3.44
N ASN A 352 -2.50 -16.35 -2.18
CA ASN A 352 -2.66 -17.41 -1.18
C ASN A 352 -4.14 -17.66 -0.85
N ILE A 353 -4.98 -16.62 -0.85
CA ILE A 353 -6.44 -16.76 -0.70
C ILE A 353 -7.01 -17.56 -1.86
N LEU A 354 -6.64 -17.26 -3.11
CA LEU A 354 -7.11 -18.03 -4.29
C LEU A 354 -6.67 -19.49 -4.22
N GLU A 355 -5.44 -19.75 -3.79
CA GLU A 355 -4.89 -21.12 -3.66
C GLU A 355 -5.59 -21.89 -2.53
N ALA A 356 -5.79 -21.27 -1.36
CA ALA A 356 -6.41 -21.92 -0.20
C ALA A 356 -7.91 -22.18 -0.39
N THR A 357 -8.60 -21.35 -1.18
CA THR A 357 -10.08 -21.43 -1.32
C THR A 357 -10.54 -22.01 -2.65
N GLY A 358 -9.65 -22.06 -3.66
CA GLY A 358 -9.94 -22.67 -4.94
C GLY A 358 -11.28 -22.22 -5.54
N PRO A 359 -12.21 -23.17 -5.89
CA PRO A 359 -13.49 -22.81 -6.49
C PRO A 359 -14.43 -22.02 -5.55
N ASP A 360 -14.20 -22.04 -4.24
CA ASP A 360 -15.05 -21.33 -3.29
C ASP A 360 -14.79 -19.82 -3.31
N SER A 361 -13.61 -19.38 -3.81
CA SER A 361 -13.30 -17.97 -4.06
C SER A 361 -14.19 -17.29 -5.13
N LEU A 362 -14.89 -18.05 -5.96
CA LEU A 362 -15.79 -17.48 -6.99
C LEU A 362 -16.97 -16.67 -6.44
N ALA A 363 -17.20 -16.71 -5.13
CA ALA A 363 -18.19 -15.86 -4.46
C ALA A 363 -17.61 -14.50 -4.00
N LEU A 364 -16.31 -14.28 -4.21
CA LEU A 364 -15.57 -13.14 -3.64
C LEU A 364 -15.55 -11.96 -4.62
N THR A 365 -15.96 -10.80 -4.08
CA THR A 365 -15.79 -9.47 -4.69
C THR A 365 -14.94 -8.62 -3.73
N VAL A 366 -13.85 -8.05 -4.23
CA VAL A 366 -12.86 -7.32 -3.41
C VAL A 366 -12.75 -5.88 -3.90
N ALA A 367 -12.68 -4.93 -2.97
CA ALA A 367 -12.30 -3.55 -3.28
C ALA A 367 -10.77 -3.44 -3.27
N VAL A 368 -10.21 -2.83 -4.33
CA VAL A 368 -8.77 -2.62 -4.48
C VAL A 368 -8.46 -1.24 -5.03
N PRO A 369 -7.36 -0.61 -4.62
CA PRO A 369 -6.96 0.72 -5.12
C PRO A 369 -6.73 0.76 -6.64
N TRP A 370 -6.22 -0.33 -7.21
CA TRP A 370 -5.89 -0.43 -8.62
C TRP A 370 -5.88 -1.89 -9.09
N HIS A 371 -6.13 -2.10 -10.38
CA HIS A 371 -5.99 -3.42 -10.99
C HIS A 371 -5.46 -3.29 -12.42
N LEU A 372 -4.46 -4.09 -12.78
CA LEU A 372 -3.74 -4.04 -14.06
C LEU A 372 -4.60 -4.26 -15.32
N LEU A 373 -5.81 -4.81 -15.18
CA LEU A 373 -6.77 -5.02 -16.26
C LEU A 373 -7.89 -3.97 -16.27
N ALA A 374 -7.87 -3.01 -15.33
CA ALA A 374 -8.89 -1.98 -15.29
C ALA A 374 -8.75 -1.00 -16.47
N ARG A 375 -9.85 -0.34 -16.84
CA ARG A 375 -9.82 0.71 -17.87
C ARG A 375 -9.01 1.92 -17.39
N GLY A 376 -8.26 2.53 -18.31
CA GLY A 376 -7.51 3.77 -18.02
C GLY A 376 -6.24 3.57 -17.21
N VAL A 377 -5.73 2.33 -17.13
CA VAL A 377 -4.40 2.07 -16.55
C VAL A 377 -3.29 2.52 -17.50
N ASP A 378 -2.14 2.89 -16.94
CA ASP A 378 -0.95 3.14 -17.74
C ASP A 378 -0.40 1.82 -18.31
N GLU A 379 -0.69 1.56 -19.60
CA GLU A 379 -0.19 0.37 -20.30
C GLU A 379 1.34 0.34 -20.38
N GLY A 380 1.99 1.51 -20.37
CA GLY A 380 3.46 1.62 -20.34
C GLY A 380 4.02 1.06 -19.05
N PHE A 381 3.44 1.45 -17.90
CA PHE A 381 3.80 0.90 -16.60
C PHE A 381 3.58 -0.62 -16.53
N VAL A 382 2.40 -1.12 -16.93
CA VAL A 382 2.08 -2.56 -16.90
C VAL A 382 3.04 -3.35 -17.78
N THR A 383 3.35 -2.85 -18.99
CA THR A 383 4.29 -3.52 -19.91
C THR A 383 5.71 -3.54 -19.36
N ALA A 384 6.18 -2.42 -18.82
CA ALA A 384 7.51 -2.33 -18.21
C ALA A 384 7.63 -3.24 -16.96
N SER A 385 6.57 -3.30 -16.14
CA SER A 385 6.53 -4.19 -14.96
C SER A 385 6.66 -5.67 -15.36
N ARG A 386 5.89 -6.10 -16.37
CA ARG A 386 5.97 -7.49 -16.88
C ARG A 386 7.34 -7.84 -17.47
N GLN A 387 7.99 -6.87 -18.13
CA GLN A 387 9.33 -7.07 -18.67
C GLN A 387 10.40 -7.13 -17.58
N THR A 388 10.22 -6.37 -16.50
CA THR A 388 11.19 -6.29 -15.41
C THR A 388 11.07 -7.49 -14.46
N TRP A 389 9.83 -7.88 -14.12
CA TRP A 389 9.55 -8.86 -13.06
C TRP A 389 9.13 -10.23 -13.60
N GLU A 390 9.03 -10.38 -14.93
CA GLU A 390 8.52 -11.59 -15.61
C GLU A 390 7.15 -12.07 -15.10
N GLY A 391 6.33 -11.13 -14.61
CA GLY A 391 5.02 -11.40 -14.02
C GLY A 391 4.13 -10.17 -13.93
N ASP A 392 2.87 -10.42 -13.56
CA ASP A 392 1.93 -9.36 -13.23
C ASP A 392 2.24 -8.78 -11.84
N VAL A 393 2.00 -7.48 -11.66
CA VAL A 393 2.19 -6.79 -10.38
C VAL A 393 0.86 -6.44 -9.74
N SER A 394 0.86 -6.28 -8.42
CA SER A 394 -0.30 -5.91 -7.64
C SER A 394 -0.49 -4.38 -7.54
N TRP A 395 -1.59 -3.97 -6.92
CA TRP A 395 -1.86 -2.59 -6.59
C TRP A 395 -0.78 -1.99 -5.66
N ARG A 396 -0.22 -2.78 -4.73
CA ARG A 396 0.84 -2.34 -3.81
C ARG A 396 2.11 -1.91 -4.56
N THR A 397 2.46 -2.65 -5.61
CA THR A 397 3.58 -2.27 -6.50
C THR A 397 3.27 -0.97 -7.25
N ALA A 398 2.05 -0.81 -7.77
CA ALA A 398 1.67 0.37 -8.53
C ALA A 398 1.59 1.63 -7.63
N THR A 399 1.00 1.54 -6.44
CA THR A 399 0.90 2.67 -5.50
C THR A 399 2.24 3.04 -4.87
N THR A 400 3.17 2.07 -4.71
CA THR A 400 4.54 2.38 -4.28
C THR A 400 5.35 3.05 -5.40
N TYR A 401 5.18 2.61 -6.64
CA TYR A 401 5.74 3.32 -7.79
C TYR A 401 5.25 4.78 -7.81
N ASP A 402 3.95 4.99 -7.62
CA ASP A 402 3.35 6.33 -7.53
C ASP A 402 3.97 7.18 -6.41
N ALA A 403 4.21 6.59 -5.23
CA ALA A 403 4.80 7.30 -4.10
C ALA A 403 6.21 7.80 -4.39
N VAL A 404 7.06 6.95 -4.98
CA VAL A 404 8.44 7.35 -5.33
C VAL A 404 8.46 8.36 -6.48
N ILE A 405 7.63 8.19 -7.52
CA ILE A 405 7.50 9.17 -8.62
C ILE A 405 6.99 10.51 -8.10
N THR A 406 6.03 10.48 -7.18
CA THR A 406 5.47 11.69 -6.56
C THR A 406 6.54 12.44 -5.75
N MET A 407 7.32 11.73 -4.92
CA MET A 407 8.44 12.36 -4.20
C MET A 407 9.47 12.95 -5.16
N ALA A 408 9.83 12.22 -6.19
CA ALA A 408 10.82 12.69 -7.17
C ALA A 408 10.34 13.96 -7.89
N ALA A 409 9.08 14.00 -8.32
CA ALA A 409 8.49 15.19 -8.95
C ALA A 409 8.44 16.39 -7.99
N ALA A 410 8.12 16.16 -6.71
CA ALA A 410 8.06 17.21 -5.70
C ALA A 410 9.47 17.74 -5.30
N LEU A 411 10.50 16.93 -5.47
CA LEU A 411 11.90 17.28 -5.18
C LEU A 411 12.63 17.94 -6.36
N ASP A 412 12.05 17.96 -7.57
CA ASP A 412 12.75 18.37 -8.80
C ASP A 412 13.19 19.84 -8.79
N GLU A 413 12.41 20.73 -8.14
CA GLU A 413 12.77 22.15 -7.99
C GLU A 413 13.67 22.42 -6.77
N ALA A 414 13.54 21.62 -5.70
CA ALA A 414 14.30 21.78 -4.47
C ALA A 414 14.46 20.42 -3.76
N PRO A 415 15.60 19.73 -3.95
CA PRO A 415 15.82 18.37 -3.41
C PRO A 415 16.18 18.40 -1.92
N THR A 416 15.29 18.96 -1.10
CA THR A 416 15.42 19.11 0.36
C THR A 416 14.10 18.71 1.05
N ARG A 417 14.14 18.40 2.36
CA ARG A 417 12.92 18.12 3.16
C ARG A 417 11.90 19.27 3.08
N GLU A 418 12.38 20.51 3.19
CA GLU A 418 11.52 21.70 3.10
C GLU A 418 10.92 21.84 1.70
N GLY A 419 11.71 21.66 0.63
CA GLY A 419 11.25 21.75 -0.75
C GLY A 419 10.20 20.66 -1.06
N LEU A 420 10.43 19.42 -0.61
CA LEU A 420 9.46 18.33 -0.72
C LEU A 420 8.13 18.70 -0.06
N LYS A 421 8.17 19.18 1.17
CA LYS A 421 6.97 19.58 1.90
C LYS A 421 6.23 20.73 1.22
N GLN A 422 6.93 21.77 0.78
CA GLN A 422 6.34 22.92 0.09
C GLN A 422 5.67 22.54 -1.23
N ALA A 423 6.30 21.65 -2.01
CA ALA A 423 5.74 21.18 -3.26
C ALA A 423 4.45 20.37 -3.04
N LEU A 424 4.47 19.43 -2.10
CA LEU A 424 3.29 18.59 -1.81
C LEU A 424 2.12 19.35 -1.19
N ASP A 425 2.36 20.45 -0.48
CA ASP A 425 1.32 21.33 0.07
C ASP A 425 0.66 22.22 -1.00
N SER A 426 1.26 22.31 -2.18
CA SER A 426 0.69 23.13 -3.25
C SER A 426 -0.61 22.53 -3.76
N SER A 427 -1.67 23.32 -3.79
CA SER A 427 -2.98 22.90 -4.35
C SER A 427 -2.92 22.55 -5.83
N ASP A 428 -1.90 23.03 -6.55
CA ASP A 428 -1.69 22.80 -7.98
C ASP A 428 -0.76 21.60 -8.26
N PHE A 429 -0.20 20.99 -7.18
CA PHE A 429 0.66 19.81 -7.34
C PHE A 429 -0.13 18.63 -7.92
N THR A 430 0.34 18.15 -9.04
CA THR A 430 -0.16 16.92 -9.67
C THR A 430 0.93 16.26 -10.48
N VAL A 431 0.96 14.94 -10.48
CA VAL A 431 1.89 14.15 -11.30
C VAL A 431 1.17 12.95 -11.90
N GLU A 432 1.39 12.71 -13.19
CA GLU A 432 0.89 11.48 -13.85
C GLU A 432 1.77 10.29 -13.46
N SER A 433 1.15 9.18 -13.07
CA SER A 433 1.85 7.99 -12.58
C SER A 433 1.09 6.71 -12.94
N ALA A 434 1.54 5.55 -12.45
CA ALA A 434 1.05 4.23 -12.82
C ALA A 434 -0.46 4.04 -12.63
N THR A 435 -1.02 4.62 -11.58
CA THR A 435 -2.45 4.46 -11.24
C THR A 435 -3.31 5.65 -11.67
N GLY A 436 -2.72 6.58 -12.46
CA GLY A 436 -3.33 7.83 -12.92
C GLY A 436 -2.77 9.06 -12.19
N PRO A 437 -3.41 10.22 -12.30
CA PRO A 437 -2.93 11.43 -11.67
C PRO A 437 -2.89 11.31 -10.14
N VAL A 438 -1.76 11.73 -9.56
CA VAL A 438 -1.57 11.83 -8.11
C VAL A 438 -1.67 13.29 -7.72
N ASN A 439 -2.62 13.60 -6.88
CA ASN A 439 -2.80 14.87 -6.19
C ASN A 439 -3.40 14.61 -4.81
N PHE A 440 -3.18 15.52 -3.88
CA PHE A 440 -3.58 15.33 -2.50
C PHE A 440 -4.68 16.30 -2.07
N LEU A 441 -5.52 15.81 -1.16
CA LEU A 441 -6.42 16.65 -0.36
C LEU A 441 -5.61 17.35 0.75
N PRO A 442 -6.14 18.42 1.39
CA PRO A 442 -5.49 19.03 2.55
C PRO A 442 -5.24 18.06 3.72
N SER A 443 -5.92 16.91 3.75
CA SER A 443 -5.69 15.83 4.69
C SER A 443 -4.49 14.94 4.37
N GLY A 444 -3.77 15.16 3.27
CA GLY A 444 -2.73 14.26 2.77
C GLY A 444 -3.26 13.04 2.01
N ASP A 445 -4.58 12.88 1.92
CA ASP A 445 -5.19 11.75 1.21
C ASP A 445 -5.16 11.95 -0.30
N ARG A 446 -4.97 10.86 -1.02
CA ARG A 446 -5.11 10.84 -2.46
C ARG A 446 -6.57 10.94 -2.87
N ARG A 447 -6.82 11.71 -3.91
CA ARG A 447 -8.13 11.82 -4.57
C ARG A 447 -8.32 10.67 -5.58
N GLN A 448 -8.65 9.48 -5.09
CA GLN A 448 -8.88 8.29 -5.91
C GLN A 448 -9.99 7.42 -5.29
N VAL A 449 -10.69 6.66 -6.12
CA VAL A 449 -11.71 5.69 -5.69
C VAL A 449 -11.23 4.27 -5.94
N ASP A 450 -11.62 3.34 -5.06
CA ASP A 450 -11.33 1.93 -5.22
C ASP A 450 -12.13 1.31 -6.36
N ARG A 451 -11.57 0.23 -6.90
CA ARG A 451 -12.17 -0.59 -7.94
C ARG A 451 -12.63 -1.92 -7.35
N LEU A 452 -13.77 -2.39 -7.80
CA LEU A 452 -14.20 -3.74 -7.47
C LEU A 452 -13.59 -4.75 -8.45
N VAL A 453 -13.10 -5.85 -7.91
CA VAL A 453 -12.65 -7.02 -8.67
C VAL A 453 -13.38 -8.25 -8.17
N GLN A 454 -13.64 -9.19 -9.08
CA GLN A 454 -14.26 -10.47 -8.78
C GLN A 454 -13.33 -11.62 -9.15
N VAL A 455 -13.48 -12.74 -8.45
CA VAL A 455 -12.73 -13.94 -8.80
C VAL A 455 -13.42 -14.69 -9.93
N GLN A 456 -12.65 -15.04 -10.96
CA GLN A 456 -13.11 -15.85 -12.11
C GLN A 456 -12.10 -16.97 -12.40
N PRO A 457 -12.53 -18.07 -13.08
CA PRO A 457 -11.59 -19.06 -13.58
C PRO A 457 -10.57 -18.41 -14.51
N GLY A 458 -9.28 -18.62 -14.26
CA GLY A 458 -8.21 -17.98 -15.01
C GLY A 458 -6.85 -18.67 -14.84
N ARG A 459 -5.81 -18.15 -15.50
CA ARG A 459 -4.47 -18.74 -15.48
C ARG A 459 -3.34 -17.78 -15.08
N ARG A 460 -3.64 -16.50 -14.85
CA ARG A 460 -2.65 -15.47 -14.53
C ARG A 460 -1.99 -15.71 -13.18
N SER A 461 -2.79 -15.98 -12.15
CA SER A 461 -2.32 -16.28 -10.80
C SER A 461 -1.50 -17.57 -10.70
N GLY A 462 -1.63 -18.47 -11.69
CA GLY A 462 -1.04 -19.81 -11.65
C GLY A 462 -1.80 -20.83 -10.80
N VAL A 463 -2.91 -20.43 -10.12
CA VAL A 463 -3.70 -21.32 -9.24
C VAL A 463 -5.09 -21.65 -9.80
N GLY A 464 -5.38 -21.24 -11.03
CA GLY A 464 -6.62 -21.60 -11.74
C GLY A 464 -7.78 -20.60 -11.56
N TYR A 465 -7.59 -19.56 -10.76
CA TYR A 465 -8.54 -18.50 -10.47
C TYR A 465 -7.82 -17.15 -10.49
N ASP A 466 -8.42 -16.13 -11.07
CA ASP A 466 -7.86 -14.79 -11.21
C ASP A 466 -8.83 -13.74 -10.69
N PHE A 467 -8.32 -12.68 -10.10
CA PHE A 467 -9.07 -11.45 -9.89
C PHE A 467 -9.20 -10.74 -11.24
N VAL A 468 -10.40 -10.25 -11.54
CA VAL A 468 -10.70 -9.47 -12.75
C VAL A 468 -11.58 -8.28 -12.38
N PRO A 469 -11.45 -7.13 -13.05
CA PRO A 469 -12.30 -5.98 -12.77
C PRO A 469 -13.78 -6.32 -12.92
N PHE A 470 -14.57 -5.90 -11.94
CA PHE A 470 -16.02 -5.96 -12.04
C PHE A 470 -16.50 -4.89 -13.04
N VAL A 471 -17.28 -5.32 -14.00
CA VAL A 471 -17.87 -4.45 -15.02
C VAL A 471 -19.38 -4.52 -14.90
N VAL A 472 -20.01 -3.38 -14.68
CA VAL A 472 -21.49 -3.29 -14.67
C VAL A 472 -22.02 -3.56 -16.07
N ASP A 473 -22.91 -4.57 -16.22
CA ASP A 473 -23.55 -4.89 -17.49
C ASP A 473 -24.26 -3.67 -18.10
N GLY A 474 -23.75 -3.20 -19.21
CA GLY A 474 -24.31 -2.04 -19.94
C GLY A 474 -23.31 -0.94 -20.28
N GLU A 475 -22.10 -0.97 -19.76
CA GLU A 475 -20.97 -0.19 -20.27
C GLU A 475 -20.29 -1.00 -21.39
N SER A 476 -20.96 -1.06 -22.56
CA SER A 476 -20.38 -1.62 -23.78
C SER A 476 -19.19 -0.80 -24.23
N GLU A 477 -18.16 -1.49 -24.72
CA GLU A 477 -17.00 -0.97 -25.45
C GLU A 477 -17.35 0.25 -26.33
N GLU A 478 -17.00 1.48 -25.87
CA GLU A 478 -16.78 2.65 -26.71
C GLU A 478 -15.35 3.15 -26.55
#